data_77fc7a2c789fce1edbbf127b6b0ba565
#
_entry.id   77fc7a2c789fce1edbbf127b6b0ba565
#
_cell.length_a   1.000
_cell.length_b   1.000
_cell.length_c   1.000
_cell.angle_alpha   90.00
_cell.angle_beta   90.00
_cell.angle_gamma   90.00
#
_symmetry.space_group_name_H-M   'P 1'
#
loop_
_entity.id
_entity.type
_entity.pdbx_description
1 polymer ?
#
loop_
_entity_poly.entity_id
_entity_poly.type
_entity_poly.pdbx_seq_one_letter_code
_entity_poly.pdbx_strand_id
1 'polypeptide(L)'
;KHLKMAQSPFVFYRGSAQLFYADLQSHTIAVPDQCFSVPLTSVMGDCHSANFGFLTEEGSHGDTVIFAPNDFDDACVGYAHWDILRLLTSFHLMQRHVEGGQSGDYQLLDIDPQKPIVDLNDVIDAQSACLKRYVETCQRVIEDNNVLNEAMDTNPGGKLSKLYLKALKRSSTGDDFTSKSALAKAVKMHDDGLAFKHIPDKFTPVSKEDYNNLHQAFSPYMDDNVVDITSRHNAGTGSVNLRRYYFLVGPGKPHNDICADTAVRDNRFDFCHTIFIQFLFISSAHSA
;
A
#
# COMPACT_ATOMS: atom_id res chain seq x y z
N LYS A 1 16.58 -3.02 -11.53
CA LYS A 1 15.59 -1.94 -11.49
C LYS A 1 15.34 -1.39 -12.89
N HIS A 2 16.37 -0.93 -13.63
CA HIS A 2 16.22 -0.26 -14.93
C HIS A 2 15.47 -1.10 -15.97
N LEU A 3 15.76 -2.40 -16.10
CA LEU A 3 15.05 -3.28 -17.02
C LEU A 3 13.54 -3.37 -16.75
N LYS A 4 13.12 -3.34 -15.47
CA LYS A 4 11.70 -3.29 -15.12
C LYS A 4 11.09 -1.93 -15.48
N MET A 5 11.80 -0.85 -15.21
CA MET A 5 11.34 0.51 -15.51
C MET A 5 11.27 0.80 -17.01
N ALA A 6 12.06 0.10 -17.83
CA ALA A 6 12.06 0.25 -19.29
C ALA A 6 10.85 -0.40 -19.99
N GLN A 7 9.98 -1.09 -19.26
CA GLN A 7 8.83 -1.78 -19.85
C GLN A 7 7.78 -0.82 -20.43
N SER A 8 7.56 0.32 -19.81
CA SER A 8 6.70 1.39 -20.31
C SER A 8 6.90 2.69 -19.55
N PRO A 9 6.44 3.84 -20.08
CA PRO A 9 6.46 5.12 -19.34
C PRO A 9 5.73 5.07 -18.00
N PHE A 10 4.64 4.33 -17.87
CA PHE A 10 3.93 4.17 -16.60
C PHE A 10 4.76 3.40 -15.57
N VAL A 11 5.43 2.32 -15.97
CA VAL A 11 6.31 1.55 -15.06
C VAL A 11 7.54 2.37 -14.67
N PHE A 12 8.08 3.16 -15.60
CA PHE A 12 9.17 4.12 -15.32
C PHE A 12 8.73 5.15 -14.27
N TYR A 13 7.56 5.75 -14.47
CA TYR A 13 7.00 6.78 -13.58
C TYR A 13 6.84 6.27 -12.14
N ARG A 14 6.32 5.06 -11.97
CA ARG A 14 6.17 4.39 -10.67
C ARG A 14 7.50 4.09 -9.96
N GLY A 15 8.58 3.98 -10.68
CA GLY A 15 9.90 3.66 -10.11
C GLY A 15 10.83 4.88 -9.99
N SER A 16 10.36 6.09 -10.30
CA SER A 16 11.18 7.30 -10.44
C SER A 16 10.56 8.53 -9.75
N ALA A 17 10.00 8.35 -8.55
CA ALA A 17 9.44 9.47 -7.78
C ALA A 17 10.47 10.59 -7.56
N GLN A 18 11.71 10.24 -7.23
CA GLN A 18 12.80 11.18 -7.00
C GLN A 18 13.13 12.03 -8.24
N LEU A 19 13.01 11.47 -9.45
CA LEU A 19 13.20 12.21 -10.70
C LEU A 19 12.10 13.26 -10.89
N PHE A 20 10.85 12.91 -10.61
CA PHE A 20 9.73 13.86 -10.66
C PHE A 20 9.97 15.07 -9.75
N TYR A 21 10.48 14.86 -8.54
CA TYR A 21 10.82 15.96 -7.62
C TYR A 21 12.03 16.78 -8.10
N ALA A 22 13.01 16.14 -8.70
CA ALA A 22 14.14 16.84 -9.31
C ALA A 22 13.68 17.73 -10.48
N ASP A 23 12.73 17.26 -11.30
CA ASP A 23 12.14 17.99 -12.40
C ASP A 23 11.28 19.18 -11.93
N LEU A 24 10.57 19.03 -10.80
CA LEU A 24 9.88 20.15 -10.14
C LEU A 24 10.87 21.18 -9.62
N GLN A 25 11.93 20.76 -8.94
CA GLN A 25 12.95 21.65 -8.39
C GLN A 25 13.72 22.41 -9.47
N SER A 26 14.01 21.77 -10.58
CA SER A 26 14.71 22.37 -11.73
C SER A 26 13.80 23.22 -12.64
N HIS A 27 12.50 23.33 -12.29
CA HIS A 27 11.47 23.99 -13.12
C HIS A 27 11.30 23.36 -14.52
N THR A 28 11.74 22.12 -14.71
CA THR A 28 11.43 21.35 -15.92
C THR A 28 9.92 21.07 -16.01
N ILE A 29 9.29 20.83 -14.85
CA ILE A 29 7.83 20.83 -14.71
C ILE A 29 7.43 22.21 -14.19
N ALA A 30 6.74 22.99 -15.04
CA ALA A 30 6.23 24.30 -14.67
C ALA A 30 4.98 24.17 -13.79
N VAL A 31 5.01 24.76 -12.62
CA VAL A 31 3.88 24.84 -11.68
C VAL A 31 3.58 26.32 -11.42
N PRO A 32 2.31 26.75 -11.46
CA PRO A 32 1.94 28.13 -11.17
C PRO A 32 2.40 28.57 -9.76
N ASP A 33 2.93 29.77 -9.64
CA ASP A 33 3.44 30.32 -8.37
C ASP A 33 2.41 30.29 -7.24
N GLN A 34 1.13 30.42 -7.56
CA GLN A 34 0.02 30.35 -6.61
C GLN A 34 -0.03 28.99 -5.86
N CYS A 35 0.44 27.92 -6.49
CA CYS A 35 0.48 26.61 -5.85
C CYS A 35 1.51 26.53 -4.70
N PHE A 36 2.46 27.46 -4.65
CA PHE A 36 3.46 27.56 -3.58
C PHE A 36 3.05 28.49 -2.44
N SER A 37 1.88 29.13 -2.54
CA SER A 37 1.34 29.98 -1.48
C SER A 37 0.69 29.21 -0.33
N VAL A 38 0.48 27.90 -0.50
CA VAL A 38 -0.10 27.03 0.53
C VAL A 38 1.01 26.48 1.46
N PRO A 39 0.72 26.22 2.73
CA PRO A 39 1.67 25.59 3.64
C PRO A 39 2.13 24.21 3.16
N LEU A 40 3.34 23.81 3.56
CA LEU A 40 3.81 22.44 3.40
C LEU A 40 2.96 21.49 4.26
N THR A 41 2.73 20.30 3.76
CA THR A 41 2.01 19.23 4.43
C THR A 41 2.69 17.89 4.21
N SER A 42 2.21 16.84 4.86
CA SER A 42 2.61 15.47 4.53
C SER A 42 2.04 15.09 3.17
N VAL A 43 2.89 14.59 2.29
CA VAL A 43 2.53 14.07 0.97
C VAL A 43 2.91 12.62 0.85
N MET A 44 2.17 11.86 0.05
CA MET A 44 2.40 10.44 -0.19
C MET A 44 3.73 10.17 -0.91
N GLY A 45 4.16 11.12 -1.73
CA GLY A 45 5.43 11.08 -2.43
C GLY A 45 5.36 10.33 -3.76
N ASP A 46 5.02 9.05 -3.78
CA ASP A 46 4.78 8.29 -5.02
C ASP A 46 3.28 8.12 -5.29
N CYS A 47 2.55 9.23 -5.34
CA CYS A 47 1.11 9.23 -5.58
C CYS A 47 0.79 8.91 -7.04
N HIS A 48 0.30 7.71 -7.30
CA HIS A 48 -0.15 7.29 -8.63
C HIS A 48 -1.31 6.29 -8.53
N SER A 49 -2.08 6.12 -9.61
CA SER A 49 -3.32 5.33 -9.65
C SER A 49 -3.19 3.87 -9.18
N ALA A 50 -2.00 3.27 -9.30
CA ALA A 50 -1.78 1.89 -8.85
C ALA A 50 -1.46 1.78 -7.34
N ASN A 51 -1.28 2.91 -6.64
CA ASN A 51 -1.07 2.95 -5.19
C ASN A 51 -2.37 3.28 -4.44
N PHE A 52 -3.52 2.95 -5.01
CA PHE A 52 -4.82 3.03 -4.37
C PHE A 52 -5.51 1.68 -4.44
N GLY A 53 -6.20 1.29 -3.38
CA GLY A 53 -6.88 0.01 -3.34
C GLY A 53 -7.81 -0.14 -2.14
N PHE A 54 -8.50 -1.27 -2.11
CA PHE A 54 -9.30 -1.66 -0.95
C PHE A 54 -8.41 -2.40 0.04
N LEU A 55 -8.29 -1.85 1.23
CA LEU A 55 -7.51 -2.39 2.34
C LEU A 55 -8.31 -2.27 3.64
N THR A 56 -7.86 -2.95 4.66
CA THR A 56 -8.44 -2.82 6.00
C THR A 56 -7.96 -1.55 6.66
N GLU A 57 -8.89 -0.82 7.27
CA GLU A 57 -8.60 0.42 7.99
C GLU A 57 -7.73 0.15 9.21
N GLU A 58 -6.76 1.01 9.48
CA GLU A 58 -5.95 0.96 10.68
C GLU A 58 -6.83 1.19 11.93
N GLY A 59 -6.60 0.40 12.98
CA GLY A 59 -7.41 0.46 14.20
C GLY A 59 -8.75 -0.30 14.14
N SER A 60 -9.19 -0.76 12.95
CA SER A 60 -10.41 -1.57 12.82
C SER A 60 -10.22 -3.06 13.12
N HIS A 61 -9.03 -3.46 13.59
CA HIS A 61 -8.67 -4.89 13.78
C HIS A 61 -8.88 -5.74 12.51
N GLY A 62 -8.86 -5.10 11.33
CA GLY A 62 -8.95 -5.76 10.04
C GLY A 62 -10.37 -6.08 9.56
N ASP A 63 -11.42 -5.54 10.17
CA ASP A 63 -12.81 -5.80 9.80
C ASP A 63 -13.39 -4.75 8.85
N THR A 64 -12.97 -3.49 8.96
CA THR A 64 -13.45 -2.40 8.11
C THR A 64 -12.59 -2.28 6.85
N VAL A 65 -13.21 -2.37 5.68
CA VAL A 65 -12.55 -2.23 4.39
C VAL A 65 -12.83 -0.86 3.80
N ILE A 66 -11.76 -0.11 3.54
CA ILE A 66 -11.81 1.23 2.95
C ILE A 66 -11.06 1.27 1.61
N PHE A 67 -11.36 2.25 0.77
CA PHE A 67 -10.55 2.58 -0.40
C PHE A 67 -9.58 3.71 -0.02
N ALA A 68 -8.29 3.41 -0.03
CA ALA A 68 -7.27 4.34 0.43
C ALA A 68 -5.95 4.18 -0.35
N PRO A 69 -5.01 5.15 -0.25
CA PRO A 69 -3.64 4.97 -0.67
C PRO A 69 -2.95 3.91 0.21
N ASN A 70 -1.97 3.18 -0.34
CA ASN A 70 -1.39 2.01 0.30
C ASN A 70 0.14 1.89 0.21
N ASP A 71 0.83 2.90 -0.26
CA ASP A 71 2.29 2.91 -0.38
C ASP A 71 2.85 4.28 -0.02
N PHE A 72 3.44 4.37 1.16
CA PHE A 72 3.97 5.61 1.74
C PHE A 72 5.50 5.59 1.87
N ASP A 73 6.19 4.71 1.14
CA ASP A 73 7.65 4.56 1.21
C ASP A 73 8.40 5.86 0.85
N ASP A 74 7.85 6.64 -0.07
CA ASP A 74 8.39 7.92 -0.53
C ASP A 74 7.72 9.13 0.14
N ALA A 75 6.92 8.91 1.21
CA ALA A 75 6.23 9.99 1.92
C ALA A 75 7.21 11.01 2.49
N CYS A 76 6.88 12.27 2.33
CA CYS A 76 7.72 13.38 2.77
C CYS A 76 6.89 14.63 3.12
N VAL A 77 7.56 15.68 3.55
CA VAL A 77 6.94 17.01 3.70
C VAL A 77 7.08 17.76 2.38
N GLY A 78 5.96 18.19 1.82
CA GLY A 78 5.91 18.84 0.52
C GLY A 78 4.62 19.62 0.30
N TYR A 79 4.38 20.06 -0.92
CA TYR A 79 3.16 20.76 -1.29
C TYR A 79 2.09 19.77 -1.74
N ALA A 80 0.85 19.92 -1.29
CA ALA A 80 -0.26 19.04 -1.64
C ALA A 80 -0.47 18.84 -3.15
N HIS A 81 -0.18 19.87 -3.95
CA HIS A 81 -0.28 19.78 -5.40
C HIS A 81 0.71 18.79 -6.05
N TRP A 82 1.78 18.40 -5.36
CA TRP A 82 2.71 17.40 -5.87
C TRP A 82 2.04 16.05 -6.05
N ASP A 83 1.31 15.59 -5.03
CA ASP A 83 0.57 14.32 -5.10
C ASP A 83 -0.55 14.38 -6.14
N ILE A 84 -1.28 15.52 -6.21
CA ILE A 84 -2.34 15.71 -7.19
C ILE A 84 -1.79 15.64 -8.60
N LEU A 85 -0.72 16.40 -8.88
CA LEU A 85 -0.08 16.43 -10.19
C LEU A 85 0.40 15.04 -10.60
N ARG A 86 1.02 14.35 -9.64
CA ARG A 86 1.54 13.00 -9.85
C ARG A 86 0.42 11.98 -10.11
N LEU A 87 -0.66 12.04 -9.34
CA LEU A 87 -1.84 11.20 -9.53
C LEU A 87 -2.49 11.41 -10.90
N LEU A 88 -2.77 12.66 -11.26
CA LEU A 88 -3.44 12.98 -12.52
C LEU A 88 -2.58 12.59 -13.74
N THR A 89 -1.27 12.83 -13.70
CA THR A 89 -0.33 12.37 -14.72
C THR A 89 -0.39 10.85 -14.87
N SER A 90 -0.51 10.12 -13.78
CA SER A 90 -0.56 8.67 -13.79
C SER A 90 -1.78 8.09 -14.54
N PHE A 91 -2.91 8.79 -14.58
CA PHE A 91 -4.10 8.36 -15.34
C PHE A 91 -3.79 8.30 -16.83
N HIS A 92 -3.16 9.35 -17.35
CA HIS A 92 -2.76 9.41 -18.75
C HIS A 92 -1.70 8.33 -19.10
N LEU A 93 -0.68 8.20 -18.25
CA LEU A 93 0.37 7.21 -18.46
C LEU A 93 -0.16 5.76 -18.37
N MET A 94 -1.16 5.51 -17.51
CA MET A 94 -1.80 4.20 -17.42
C MET A 94 -2.62 3.87 -18.68
N GLN A 95 -3.35 4.84 -19.23
CA GLN A 95 -4.05 4.67 -20.52
C GLN A 95 -3.04 4.32 -21.62
N ARG A 96 -1.94 5.07 -21.75
CA ARG A 96 -0.87 4.79 -22.71
C ARG A 96 -0.19 3.44 -22.48
N HIS A 97 -0.06 3.01 -21.23
CA HIS A 97 0.49 1.71 -20.89
C HIS A 97 -0.39 0.57 -21.42
N VAL A 98 -1.71 0.66 -21.23
CA VAL A 98 -2.65 -0.34 -21.74
C VAL A 98 -2.68 -0.33 -23.27
N GLU A 99 -2.76 0.84 -23.89
CA GLU A 99 -2.76 1.03 -25.35
C GLU A 99 -1.49 0.43 -25.98
N GLY A 100 -0.31 0.80 -25.49
CA GLY A 100 0.96 0.30 -26.01
C GLY A 100 1.18 -1.20 -25.76
N GLY A 101 0.60 -1.74 -24.67
CA GLY A 101 0.60 -3.19 -24.44
C GLY A 101 -0.29 -3.95 -25.40
N GLN A 102 -1.43 -3.39 -25.80
CA GLN A 102 -2.33 -4.01 -26.77
C GLN A 102 -1.83 -3.86 -28.22
N SER A 103 -1.20 -2.73 -28.57
CA SER A 103 -0.61 -2.51 -29.89
C SER A 103 0.69 -3.30 -30.11
N GLY A 104 1.32 -3.79 -29.01
CA GLY A 104 2.60 -4.47 -29.05
C GLY A 104 3.83 -3.54 -28.98
N ASP A 105 3.63 -2.24 -28.77
CA ASP A 105 4.72 -1.27 -28.57
C ASP A 105 5.47 -1.54 -27.27
N TYR A 106 4.78 -2.08 -26.27
CA TYR A 106 5.35 -2.53 -25.00
C TYR A 106 5.16 -4.03 -24.81
N GLN A 107 6.21 -4.74 -24.43
CA GLN A 107 6.14 -6.18 -24.13
C GLN A 107 5.60 -6.39 -22.71
N LEU A 108 4.28 -6.35 -22.58
CA LEU A 108 3.57 -6.50 -21.29
C LEU A 108 2.81 -7.82 -21.27
N LEU A 109 3.03 -8.61 -20.22
CA LEU A 109 2.42 -9.94 -20.09
C LEU A 109 0.99 -9.91 -19.52
N ASP A 110 0.63 -8.83 -18.82
CA ASP A 110 -0.61 -8.76 -18.03
C ASP A 110 -1.72 -7.94 -18.73
N ILE A 111 -1.53 -7.54 -19.99
CA ILE A 111 -2.52 -6.78 -20.75
C ILE A 111 -3.41 -7.74 -21.55
N ASP A 112 -4.69 -7.72 -21.23
CA ASP A 112 -5.70 -8.49 -21.98
C ASP A 112 -6.07 -7.75 -23.27
N PRO A 113 -5.74 -8.30 -24.46
CA PRO A 113 -5.99 -7.63 -25.74
C PRO A 113 -7.48 -7.52 -26.09
N GLN A 114 -8.35 -8.23 -25.38
CA GLN A 114 -9.80 -8.20 -25.62
C GLN A 114 -10.53 -7.11 -24.80
N LYS A 115 -9.86 -6.46 -23.86
CA LYS A 115 -10.48 -5.41 -23.08
C LYS A 115 -10.47 -4.08 -23.81
N PRO A 116 -11.56 -3.29 -23.74
CA PRO A 116 -11.58 -1.97 -24.34
C PRO A 116 -10.52 -1.06 -23.68
N ILE A 117 -9.84 -0.28 -24.51
CA ILE A 117 -8.96 0.80 -24.06
C ILE A 117 -9.85 1.98 -23.65
N VAL A 118 -9.48 2.65 -22.57
CA VAL A 118 -10.11 3.89 -22.13
C VAL A 118 -9.75 5.00 -23.12
N ASP A 119 -10.73 5.74 -23.60
CA ASP A 119 -10.53 6.88 -24.48
C ASP A 119 -9.79 8.02 -23.77
N LEU A 120 -9.05 8.83 -24.52
CA LEU A 120 -8.33 9.97 -23.96
C LEU A 120 -9.27 11.01 -23.34
N ASN A 121 -10.46 11.22 -23.91
CA ASN A 121 -11.46 12.12 -23.34
C ASN A 121 -11.97 11.60 -21.99
N ASP A 122 -12.19 10.29 -21.84
CA ASP A 122 -12.54 9.67 -20.57
C ASP A 122 -11.46 9.89 -19.51
N VAL A 123 -10.17 9.88 -19.91
CA VAL A 123 -9.05 10.19 -19.01
C VAL A 123 -9.10 11.64 -18.55
N ILE A 124 -9.33 12.59 -19.46
CA ILE A 124 -9.45 14.02 -19.16
C ILE A 124 -10.66 14.28 -18.24
N ASP A 125 -11.77 13.62 -18.51
CA ASP A 125 -12.97 13.72 -17.66
C ASP A 125 -12.71 13.14 -16.26
N ALA A 126 -12.01 12.02 -16.16
CA ALA A 126 -11.60 11.44 -14.88
C ALA A 126 -10.65 12.36 -14.08
N GLN A 127 -9.67 12.99 -14.76
CA GLN A 127 -8.78 13.98 -14.14
C GLN A 127 -9.58 15.19 -13.62
N SER A 128 -10.49 15.70 -14.43
CA SER A 128 -11.35 16.84 -14.07
C SER A 128 -12.27 16.49 -12.89
N ALA A 129 -12.87 15.30 -12.90
CA ALA A 129 -13.72 14.82 -11.81
C ALA A 129 -12.92 14.62 -10.51
N CYS A 130 -11.68 14.11 -10.61
CA CYS A 130 -10.80 13.96 -9.46
C CYS A 130 -10.48 15.32 -8.81
N LEU A 131 -10.05 16.31 -9.61
CA LEU A 131 -9.78 17.66 -9.11
C LEU A 131 -11.03 18.32 -8.48
N LYS A 132 -12.16 18.21 -9.15
CA LYS A 132 -13.41 18.76 -8.64
C LYS A 132 -13.76 18.14 -7.28
N ARG A 133 -13.69 16.82 -7.18
CA ARG A 133 -13.98 16.13 -5.92
C ARG A 133 -12.99 16.49 -4.82
N TYR A 134 -11.70 16.63 -5.15
CA TYR A 134 -10.71 17.08 -4.19
C TYR A 134 -11.04 18.46 -3.61
N VAL A 135 -11.36 19.44 -4.48
CA VAL A 135 -11.74 20.79 -4.05
C VAL A 135 -13.02 20.78 -3.22
N GLU A 136 -14.06 20.04 -3.65
CA GLU A 136 -15.31 19.88 -2.90
C GLU A 136 -15.05 19.27 -1.50
N THR A 137 -14.18 18.28 -1.41
CA THR A 137 -13.82 17.69 -0.13
C THR A 137 -13.08 18.67 0.77
N CYS A 138 -12.13 19.44 0.24
CA CYS A 138 -11.46 20.50 1.00
C CYS A 138 -12.45 21.55 1.52
N GLN A 139 -13.45 21.95 0.73
CA GLN A 139 -14.49 22.87 1.16
C GLN A 139 -15.34 22.29 2.29
N ARG A 140 -15.76 21.02 2.16
CA ARG A 140 -16.50 20.32 3.22
C ARG A 140 -15.70 20.22 4.53
N VAL A 141 -14.39 19.97 4.45
CA VAL A 141 -13.52 19.93 5.63
C VAL A 141 -13.44 21.29 6.34
N ILE A 142 -13.46 22.39 5.59
CA ILE A 142 -13.48 23.74 6.17
C ILE A 142 -14.81 23.99 6.94
N GLU A 143 -15.92 23.46 6.45
CA GLU A 143 -17.23 23.59 7.06
C GLU A 143 -17.43 22.61 8.24
N ASP A 144 -16.96 21.38 8.10
CA ASP A 144 -17.05 20.32 9.11
C ASP A 144 -15.77 19.46 9.14
N ASN A 145 -14.98 19.62 10.18
CA ASN A 145 -13.71 18.89 10.35
C ASN A 145 -13.88 17.35 10.49
N ASN A 146 -15.09 16.87 10.82
CA ASN A 146 -15.36 15.42 10.88
C ASN A 146 -15.27 14.75 9.50
N VAL A 147 -15.38 15.50 8.41
CA VAL A 147 -15.19 15.01 7.04
C VAL A 147 -13.81 14.36 6.85
N LEU A 148 -12.79 14.74 7.64
CA LEU A 148 -11.48 14.08 7.63
C LEU A 148 -11.53 12.61 8.02
N ASN A 149 -12.55 12.21 8.78
CA ASN A 149 -12.74 10.83 9.22
C ASN A 149 -13.64 10.02 8.28
N GLU A 150 -14.14 10.63 7.19
CA GLU A 150 -14.93 9.93 6.19
C GLU A 150 -14.01 9.12 5.28
N ALA A 151 -14.23 7.82 5.20
CA ALA A 151 -13.59 6.93 4.24
C ALA A 151 -14.65 6.29 3.33
N MET A 152 -14.24 5.86 2.14
CA MET A 152 -15.10 5.06 1.27
C MET A 152 -15.07 3.60 1.74
N ASP A 153 -15.98 3.25 2.63
CA ASP A 153 -16.14 1.94 3.27
C ASP A 153 -17.32 1.11 2.69
N THR A 154 -18.00 1.66 1.72
CA THR A 154 -19.16 1.02 1.08
C THR A 154 -18.85 0.50 -0.31
N ASN A 155 -19.68 -0.43 -0.81
CA ASN A 155 -19.53 -0.95 -2.15
C ASN A 155 -19.73 0.14 -3.21
N PRO A 156 -18.70 0.51 -3.97
CA PRO A 156 -18.78 1.58 -4.97
C PRO A 156 -19.62 1.19 -6.21
N GLY A 157 -20.04 -0.07 -6.33
CA GLY A 157 -20.70 -0.57 -7.52
C GLY A 157 -19.74 -0.75 -8.72
N GLY A 158 -20.32 -1.01 -9.89
CA GLY A 158 -19.59 -1.08 -11.15
C GLY A 158 -18.39 -2.05 -11.14
N LYS A 159 -17.32 -1.69 -11.82
CA LYS A 159 -16.12 -2.53 -11.95
C LYS A 159 -15.34 -2.66 -10.64
N LEU A 160 -15.39 -1.66 -9.78
CA LEU A 160 -14.71 -1.67 -8.47
C LEU A 160 -15.38 -2.59 -7.45
N SER A 161 -16.69 -2.88 -7.62
CA SER A 161 -17.43 -3.78 -6.74
C SER A 161 -16.75 -5.14 -6.55
N LYS A 162 -16.18 -5.71 -7.60
CA LYS A 162 -15.48 -7.00 -7.52
C LYS A 162 -14.25 -6.93 -6.63
N LEU A 163 -13.53 -5.81 -6.65
CA LEU A 163 -12.35 -5.59 -5.83
C LEU A 163 -12.73 -5.39 -4.37
N TYR A 164 -13.76 -4.58 -4.13
CA TYR A 164 -14.32 -4.36 -2.79
C TYR A 164 -14.79 -5.68 -2.15
N LEU A 165 -15.64 -6.44 -2.84
CA LEU A 165 -16.13 -7.73 -2.34
C LEU A 165 -15.02 -8.75 -2.11
N LYS A 166 -13.96 -8.71 -2.92
CA LYS A 166 -12.77 -9.54 -2.71
C LYS A 166 -11.99 -9.12 -1.47
N ALA A 167 -11.92 -7.83 -1.18
CA ALA A 167 -11.29 -7.32 0.04
C ALA A 167 -12.10 -7.70 1.27
N LEU A 168 -13.43 -7.54 1.26
CA LEU A 168 -14.32 -7.97 2.34
C LEU A 168 -14.17 -9.46 2.65
N LYS A 169 -14.15 -10.34 1.64
CA LYS A 169 -13.94 -11.78 1.87
C LYS A 169 -12.61 -12.11 2.54
N ARG A 170 -11.63 -11.21 2.45
CA ARG A 170 -10.27 -11.37 3.00
C ARG A 170 -10.02 -10.53 4.25
N SER A 171 -10.98 -9.70 4.67
CA SER A 171 -10.95 -9.00 5.95
C SER A 171 -11.08 -9.99 7.11
N SER A 172 -10.82 -9.57 8.33
CA SER A 172 -10.83 -10.45 9.51
C SER A 172 -12.16 -11.18 9.73
N THR A 173 -13.26 -10.59 9.30
CA THR A 173 -14.61 -11.17 9.38
C THR A 173 -15.02 -11.95 8.12
N GLY A 174 -14.18 -11.99 7.10
CA GLY A 174 -14.51 -12.59 5.80
C GLY A 174 -14.19 -14.08 5.69
N ASP A 175 -14.98 -14.82 4.92
CA ASP A 175 -14.86 -16.29 4.73
C ASP A 175 -13.49 -16.74 4.20
N ASP A 176 -12.78 -15.88 3.48
CA ASP A 176 -11.49 -16.16 2.87
C ASP A 176 -10.30 -15.69 3.75
N PHE A 177 -10.54 -15.16 4.95
CA PHE A 177 -9.49 -14.58 5.80
C PHE A 177 -8.38 -15.59 6.11
N THR A 178 -8.74 -16.75 6.65
CA THR A 178 -7.79 -17.78 7.08
C THR A 178 -7.05 -18.49 5.94
N SER A 179 -7.50 -18.32 4.69
CA SER A 179 -6.94 -19.02 3.53
C SER A 179 -6.32 -18.08 2.49
N LYS A 180 -6.89 -16.89 2.30
CA LYS A 180 -6.52 -15.99 1.18
C LYS A 180 -6.11 -14.58 1.60
N SER A 181 -6.19 -14.21 2.88
CA SER A 181 -5.64 -12.94 3.37
C SER A 181 -4.13 -12.86 3.16
N ALA A 182 -3.57 -11.67 3.25
CA ALA A 182 -2.12 -11.47 3.21
C ALA A 182 -1.44 -12.19 4.38
N LEU A 183 -2.05 -12.11 5.57
CA LEU A 183 -1.60 -12.78 6.79
C LEU A 183 -1.57 -14.29 6.59
N ALA A 184 -2.68 -14.93 6.21
CA ALA A 184 -2.78 -16.37 6.04
C ALA A 184 -1.79 -16.95 5.02
N LYS A 185 -1.43 -16.15 4.00
CA LYS A 185 -0.42 -16.53 3.01
C LYS A 185 1.00 -16.42 3.53
N ALA A 186 1.25 -15.52 4.48
CA ALA A 186 2.58 -15.22 4.99
C ALA A 186 2.96 -16.07 6.20
N VAL A 187 2.00 -16.48 7.03
CA VAL A 187 2.25 -17.14 8.31
C VAL A 187 1.78 -18.59 8.33
N LYS A 188 2.30 -19.35 9.29
CA LYS A 188 1.87 -20.70 9.65
C LYS A 188 1.88 -20.84 11.16
N MET A 189 1.02 -21.75 11.66
CA MET A 189 1.04 -22.15 13.05
C MET A 189 2.17 -23.16 13.29
N HIS A 190 2.90 -22.98 14.36
CA HIS A 190 3.87 -23.91 14.93
C HIS A 190 3.45 -24.24 16.37
N ASP A 191 4.11 -25.24 16.96
CA ASP A 191 3.87 -25.63 18.36
C ASP A 191 4.08 -24.44 19.34
N ASP A 192 5.00 -23.54 19.00
CA ASP A 192 5.35 -22.35 19.80
C ASP A 192 4.51 -21.10 19.46
N GLY A 193 3.58 -21.20 18.49
CA GLY A 193 2.73 -20.09 18.04
C GLY A 193 2.85 -19.78 16.55
N LEU A 194 2.36 -18.60 16.15
CA LEU A 194 2.44 -18.14 14.78
C LEU A 194 3.85 -17.67 14.41
N ALA A 195 4.30 -18.05 13.22
CA ALA A 195 5.54 -17.55 12.64
C ALA A 195 5.42 -17.37 11.12
N PHE A 196 6.31 -16.58 10.53
CA PHE A 196 6.38 -16.46 9.08
C PHE A 196 6.77 -17.77 8.40
N LYS A 197 6.14 -18.04 7.27
CA LYS A 197 6.57 -19.12 6.37
C LYS A 197 7.91 -18.77 5.75
N HIS A 198 8.80 -19.75 5.65
CA HIS A 198 9.94 -19.62 4.75
C HIS A 198 9.43 -19.82 3.31
N ILE A 199 9.52 -18.78 2.49
CA ILE A 199 9.15 -18.81 1.06
C ILE A 199 10.37 -18.31 0.30
N PRO A 200 11.08 -19.18 -0.43
CA PRO A 200 12.25 -18.78 -1.23
C PRO A 200 11.97 -17.53 -2.06
N ASP A 201 12.92 -16.63 -2.15
CA ASP A 201 12.86 -15.35 -2.89
C ASP A 201 11.77 -14.37 -2.42
N LYS A 202 11.03 -14.70 -1.36
CA LYS A 202 10.01 -13.84 -0.81
C LYS A 202 10.19 -13.57 0.68
N PHE A 203 10.20 -14.59 1.51
CA PHE A 203 10.38 -14.50 2.96
C PHE A 203 11.50 -15.43 3.42
N THR A 204 12.54 -14.85 4.01
CA THR A 204 13.65 -15.62 4.57
C THR A 204 13.86 -15.24 6.03
N PRO A 205 14.13 -16.21 6.90
CA PRO A 205 14.46 -15.93 8.29
C PRO A 205 15.64 -14.96 8.38
N VAL A 206 15.61 -14.08 9.35
CA VAL A 206 16.74 -13.23 9.71
C VAL A 206 17.72 -14.00 10.62
N SER A 207 18.98 -13.57 10.68
CA SER A 207 19.92 -14.13 11.64
C SER A 207 19.46 -13.83 13.07
N LYS A 208 19.91 -14.63 14.05
CA LYS A 208 19.56 -14.38 15.45
C LYS A 208 20.04 -13.01 15.94
N GLU A 209 21.19 -12.57 15.46
CA GLU A 209 21.74 -11.25 15.77
C GLU A 209 20.89 -10.16 15.18
N ASP A 210 20.56 -10.21 13.88
CA ASP A 210 19.69 -9.26 13.23
C ASP A 210 18.29 -9.24 13.88
N TYR A 211 17.74 -10.41 14.23
CA TYR A 211 16.44 -10.50 14.93
C TYR A 211 16.46 -9.70 16.23
N ASN A 212 17.48 -9.92 17.06
CA ASN A 212 17.59 -9.22 18.35
C ASN A 212 17.74 -7.70 18.14
N ASN A 213 18.58 -7.29 17.20
CA ASN A 213 18.81 -5.88 16.89
C ASN A 213 17.53 -5.20 16.37
N LEU A 214 16.83 -5.85 15.43
CA LEU A 214 15.56 -5.36 14.89
C LEU A 214 14.47 -5.31 15.97
N HIS A 215 14.34 -6.37 16.76
CA HIS A 215 13.38 -6.42 17.85
C HIS A 215 13.62 -5.29 18.84
N GLN A 216 14.86 -5.12 19.32
CA GLN A 216 15.20 -4.06 20.27
C GLN A 216 14.93 -2.66 19.72
N ALA A 217 15.32 -2.43 18.45
CA ALA A 217 15.19 -1.12 17.81
C ALA A 217 13.75 -0.73 17.52
N PHE A 218 12.89 -1.69 17.14
CA PHE A 218 11.58 -1.39 16.57
C PHE A 218 10.39 -1.78 17.43
N SER A 219 10.52 -2.68 18.42
CA SER A 219 9.41 -3.01 19.33
C SER A 219 8.73 -1.80 19.97
N PRO A 220 9.44 -0.71 20.34
CA PRO A 220 8.78 0.48 20.90
C PRO A 220 7.84 1.22 19.96
N TYR A 221 7.91 0.93 18.65
CA TYR A 221 7.10 1.56 17.61
C TYR A 221 6.06 0.61 17.02
N MET A 222 5.94 -0.61 17.55
CA MET A 222 4.94 -1.57 17.12
C MET A 222 3.67 -1.42 17.95
N ASP A 223 2.51 -1.64 17.31
CA ASP A 223 1.21 -1.46 17.94
C ASP A 223 0.92 -2.54 19.02
N ASP A 224 1.62 -3.69 18.97
CA ASP A 224 1.50 -4.78 19.92
C ASP A 224 2.84 -5.55 20.02
N ASN A 225 2.88 -6.70 20.70
CA ASN A 225 4.09 -7.50 20.84
C ASN A 225 4.58 -8.03 19.50
N VAL A 226 5.88 -7.98 19.29
CA VAL A 226 6.51 -8.62 18.13
C VAL A 226 6.55 -10.13 18.34
N VAL A 227 5.82 -10.86 17.50
CA VAL A 227 5.71 -12.32 17.53
C VAL A 227 6.81 -12.96 16.69
N ASP A 228 7.08 -12.41 15.50
CA ASP A 228 8.12 -12.90 14.60
C ASP A 228 8.60 -11.81 13.64
N ILE A 229 9.81 -11.97 13.09
CA ILE A 229 10.44 -11.04 12.14
C ILE A 229 10.99 -11.83 10.96
N THR A 230 10.70 -11.38 9.74
CA THR A 230 11.25 -11.98 8.51
C THR A 230 11.81 -10.93 7.55
N SER A 231 12.82 -11.30 6.77
CA SER A 231 13.31 -10.49 5.66
C SER A 231 12.39 -10.66 4.45
N ARG A 232 12.05 -9.55 3.78
CA ARG A 232 11.19 -9.53 2.59
C ARG A 232 11.99 -9.19 1.34
N HIS A 233 12.02 -10.12 0.39
CA HIS A 233 12.73 -9.98 -0.87
C HIS A 233 11.77 -9.71 -2.04
N ASN A 234 12.29 -9.14 -3.12
CA ASN A 234 11.58 -8.95 -4.39
C ASN A 234 10.26 -8.18 -4.28
N ALA A 235 10.16 -7.24 -3.34
CA ALA A 235 8.99 -6.39 -3.18
C ALA A 235 9.15 -5.09 -3.98
N GLY A 236 8.15 -4.81 -4.84
CA GLY A 236 8.03 -3.55 -5.56
C GLY A 236 9.15 -3.24 -6.58
N THR A 237 8.95 -2.21 -7.38
CA THR A 237 9.94 -1.72 -8.36
C THR A 237 10.77 -0.57 -7.78
N GLY A 238 10.16 0.28 -6.97
CA GLY A 238 10.79 1.44 -6.33
C GLY A 238 11.90 1.06 -5.37
N SER A 239 11.68 0.01 -4.58
CA SER A 239 12.52 -0.41 -3.46
C SER A 239 13.47 -1.56 -3.76
N VAL A 240 13.83 -1.78 -5.02
CA VAL A 240 14.86 -2.74 -5.39
C VAL A 240 16.18 -2.36 -4.72
N ASN A 241 16.83 -3.32 -4.03
CA ASN A 241 18.04 -3.19 -3.22
C ASN A 241 17.87 -2.55 -1.82
N LEU A 242 16.67 -2.25 -1.38
CA LEU A 242 16.41 -1.89 0.01
C LEU A 242 16.21 -3.15 0.86
N ARG A 243 16.75 -3.16 2.06
CA ARG A 243 16.43 -4.20 3.05
C ARG A 243 15.03 -3.92 3.60
N ARG A 244 14.16 -4.91 3.54
CA ARG A 244 12.79 -4.84 4.04
C ARG A 244 12.57 -5.94 5.05
N TYR A 245 11.89 -5.59 6.13
CA TYR A 245 11.53 -6.52 7.18
C TYR A 245 10.04 -6.46 7.45
N TYR A 246 9.46 -7.60 7.70
CA TYR A 246 8.06 -7.71 8.13
C TYR A 246 8.05 -8.17 9.56
N PHE A 247 7.27 -7.48 10.36
CA PHE A 247 7.03 -7.79 11.76
C PHE A 247 5.63 -8.41 11.88
N LEU A 248 5.55 -9.59 12.44
CA LEU A 248 4.30 -10.19 12.87
C LEU A 248 4.02 -9.65 14.26
N VAL A 249 2.91 -8.93 14.41
CA VAL A 249 2.57 -8.21 15.62
C VAL A 249 1.24 -8.77 16.13
N GLY A 250 1.12 -8.97 17.41
CA GLY A 250 -0.10 -9.50 18.00
C GLY A 250 0.02 -9.64 19.51
N PRO A 251 -1.05 -10.07 20.20
CA PRO A 251 -1.01 -10.26 21.63
C PRO A 251 0.10 -11.26 21.97
N GLY A 252 0.98 -10.86 22.88
CA GLY A 252 1.98 -11.76 23.45
C GLY A 252 1.32 -13.01 24.01
N LYS A 253 2.11 -14.03 24.36
CA LYS A 253 1.58 -15.27 24.99
C LYS A 253 0.49 -14.87 25.98
N PRO A 254 -0.72 -15.45 25.89
CA PRO A 254 -1.85 -14.98 26.67
C PRO A 254 -1.44 -14.84 28.13
N HIS A 255 -1.49 -13.63 28.66
CA HIS A 255 -1.64 -13.44 30.08
C HIS A 255 -2.87 -14.26 30.45
N ASN A 256 -2.76 -15.17 31.36
CA ASN A 256 -3.69 -16.26 31.73
C ASN A 256 -5.16 -15.90 31.94
N ASP A 257 -5.67 -14.71 31.57
CA ASP A 257 -6.95 -14.25 32.07
C ASP A 257 -8.02 -13.83 31.06
N ILE A 258 -7.80 -13.82 29.74
CA ILE A 258 -8.88 -13.30 28.83
C ILE A 258 -9.23 -14.17 27.61
N CYS A 259 -8.43 -15.14 27.18
CA CYS A 259 -8.74 -15.95 25.99
C CYS A 259 -8.60 -17.48 26.16
N ALA A 260 -8.54 -18.00 27.38
CA ALA A 260 -8.33 -19.43 27.62
C ALA A 260 -9.56 -20.32 27.33
N ASP A 261 -10.75 -19.75 27.15
CA ASP A 261 -11.99 -20.54 27.05
C ASP A 261 -12.56 -20.73 25.63
N THR A 262 -12.01 -20.08 24.62
CA THR A 262 -12.52 -20.17 23.24
C THR A 262 -11.57 -20.82 22.22
N ALA A 263 -10.28 -20.95 22.53
CA ALA A 263 -9.27 -21.40 21.58
C ALA A 263 -9.11 -22.92 21.43
N VAL A 264 -9.84 -23.74 22.19
CA VAL A 264 -9.60 -25.21 22.25
C VAL A 264 -10.75 -26.06 21.68
N ARG A 265 -11.86 -25.48 21.21
CA ARG A 265 -13.07 -26.28 20.90
C ARG A 265 -13.40 -26.52 19.44
N ASP A 266 -12.70 -25.91 18.47
CA ASP A 266 -12.91 -26.27 17.06
C ASP A 266 -11.61 -26.12 16.29
N ASN A 267 -11.27 -27.06 15.42
CA ASN A 267 -10.16 -27.05 14.46
C ASN A 267 -10.25 -25.90 13.43
N ARG A 268 -10.89 -24.81 13.75
CA ARG A 268 -10.90 -23.55 13.05
C ARG A 268 -9.87 -22.65 13.70
N PHE A 269 -8.87 -22.25 12.94
CA PHE A 269 -7.91 -21.22 13.33
C PHE A 269 -8.67 -19.93 13.65
N ASP A 270 -9.03 -19.73 14.89
CA ASP A 270 -9.38 -18.42 15.41
C ASP A 270 -8.09 -17.59 15.40
N PHE A 271 -7.78 -17.01 14.24
CA PHE A 271 -6.88 -15.88 14.17
C PHE A 271 -7.52 -14.83 15.07
N CYS A 272 -6.97 -14.67 16.28
CA CYS A 272 -7.37 -13.59 17.15
C CYS A 272 -7.33 -12.30 16.33
N HIS A 273 -8.37 -11.51 16.35
CA HIS A 273 -8.60 -10.32 15.52
C HIS A 273 -7.50 -9.25 15.65
N THR A 274 -6.48 -9.52 16.44
CA THR A 274 -5.39 -8.62 16.82
C THR A 274 -4.03 -8.95 16.18
N ILE A 275 -3.92 -9.98 15.33
CA ILE A 275 -2.63 -10.32 14.70
C ILE A 275 -2.55 -9.69 13.32
N PHE A 276 -1.53 -8.86 13.10
CA PHE A 276 -1.30 -8.19 11.83
C PHE A 276 0.20 -8.16 11.46
N ILE A 277 0.48 -7.81 10.21
CA ILE A 277 1.85 -7.66 9.71
C ILE A 277 2.12 -6.17 9.57
N GLN A 278 3.04 -5.67 10.37
CA GLN A 278 3.54 -4.31 10.28
C GLN A 278 4.79 -4.28 9.39
N PHE A 279 4.88 -3.29 8.50
CA PHE A 279 5.95 -3.18 7.52
C PHE A 279 6.98 -2.17 7.99
N LEU A 280 8.25 -2.52 7.86
CA LEU A 280 9.35 -1.60 8.12
C LEU A 280 10.32 -1.57 6.94
N PHE A 281 10.69 -0.36 6.53
CA PHE A 281 11.69 -0.11 5.51
C PHE A 281 12.92 0.52 6.17
N ILE A 282 14.07 -0.11 6.01
CA ILE A 282 15.35 0.44 6.45
C ILE A 282 16.10 0.87 5.21
N SER A 283 16.23 2.18 5.02
CA SER A 283 17.17 2.74 4.06
C SER A 283 18.58 2.53 4.59
N SER A 284 19.44 1.86 3.83
CA SER A 284 20.86 1.69 4.16
C SER A 284 21.67 2.97 3.85
N ALA A 285 21.20 4.11 4.31
CA ALA A 285 21.99 5.32 4.29
C ALA A 285 22.72 5.44 5.62
N HIS A 286 23.76 4.60 5.84
CA HIS A 286 24.86 4.89 6.76
C HIS A 286 25.94 3.81 6.60
N SER A 287 26.81 3.99 5.61
CA SER A 287 28.22 3.58 5.70
C SER A 287 29.00 4.33 4.62
N ALA A 288 29.49 5.48 4.94
CA ALA A 288 30.71 6.08 4.40
C ALA A 288 31.36 6.87 5.53
#